data_ed3303bbc023b82d49e8196c85020062
#
_entry.id   ed3303bbc023b82d49e8196c85020062
#
_cell.length_a   1.000
_cell.length_b   1.000
_cell.length_c   1.000
_cell.angle_alpha   90.00
_cell.angle_beta   90.00
_cell.angle_gamma   90.00
#
_symmetry.space_group_name_H-M   'P 1'
#
loop_
_entity.id
_entity.type
_entity.pdbx_description
1 polymer ?
#
loop_
_entity_poly.entity_id
_entity_poly.type
_entity_poly.pdbx_seq_one_letter_code
_entity_poly.pdbx_strand_id
1 'polypeptide(L)'
;RSDEKLKQALTGCDVVINLAGATINQRWTRKAKGKIMNSRIYTTRRLVSIINEMEVKPKVFISASAVGIYPDSGIYSESSTSVGTGFLSDVCIRWEDEAQKLSRDIRLVVVRFGVVLSKDGGALPKMLLPFRFFVGGKIASGKQGFSWIHIEDVLHAMQFIIEHKDLSGVVNLVAPQPLTNRAFTKVVA
;
A
#
# COMPACT_ATOMS: atom_id res chain seq x y z
N ARG A 1 14.05 -4.27 -16.84
CA ARG A 1 14.92 -3.10 -17.12
C ARG A 1 16.25 -3.34 -16.43
N SER A 2 17.38 -2.94 -17.03
CA SER A 2 18.69 -3.02 -16.37
C SER A 2 18.77 -2.03 -15.20
N ASP A 3 19.66 -2.28 -14.23
CA ASP A 3 19.87 -1.37 -13.10
C ASP A 3 20.35 -0.01 -13.56
N GLU A 4 21.18 0.03 -14.60
CA GLU A 4 21.65 1.27 -15.22
C GLU A 4 20.50 2.18 -15.71
N LYS A 5 19.51 1.61 -16.42
CA LYS A 5 18.32 2.37 -16.86
C LYS A 5 17.47 2.88 -15.70
N LEU A 6 17.42 2.13 -14.60
CA LEU A 6 16.70 2.54 -13.42
C LEU A 6 17.44 3.66 -12.69
N LYS A 7 18.76 3.54 -12.52
CA LYS A 7 19.63 4.57 -11.97
C LYS A 7 19.52 5.88 -12.77
N GLN A 8 19.60 5.78 -14.09
CA GLN A 8 19.43 6.95 -14.98
C GLN A 8 18.05 7.62 -14.79
N ALA A 9 16.97 6.83 -14.67
CA ALA A 9 15.63 7.37 -14.45
C ALA A 9 15.45 8.03 -13.07
N LEU A 10 16.25 7.65 -12.07
CA LEU A 10 16.23 8.22 -10.72
C LEU A 10 17.13 9.44 -10.58
N THR A 11 18.07 9.65 -11.52
CA THR A 11 19.01 10.78 -11.46
C THR A 11 18.26 12.11 -11.53
N GLY A 12 18.55 13.00 -10.60
CA GLY A 12 17.92 14.33 -10.49
C GLY A 12 16.50 14.34 -9.91
N CYS A 13 15.99 13.20 -9.46
CA CYS A 13 14.69 13.15 -8.79
C CYS A 13 14.84 13.53 -7.31
N ASP A 14 14.09 14.52 -6.85
CA ASP A 14 13.98 14.88 -5.42
C ASP A 14 13.08 13.90 -4.66
N VAL A 15 12.08 13.34 -5.33
CA VAL A 15 11.05 12.48 -4.75
C VAL A 15 10.95 11.18 -5.54
N VAL A 16 11.00 10.06 -4.84
CA VAL A 16 10.75 8.74 -5.43
C VAL A 16 9.56 8.09 -4.74
N ILE A 17 8.55 7.71 -5.52
CA ILE A 17 7.34 7.05 -5.02
C ILE A 17 7.29 5.62 -5.58
N ASN A 18 7.37 4.63 -4.70
CA ASN A 18 7.29 3.23 -5.05
C ASN A 18 5.89 2.67 -4.77
N LEU A 19 5.07 2.57 -5.80
CA LEU A 19 3.74 1.93 -5.76
C LEU A 19 3.73 0.58 -6.48
N ALA A 20 4.89 0.01 -6.77
CA ALA A 20 5.00 -1.19 -7.58
C ALA A 20 4.44 -2.42 -6.87
N GLY A 21 3.54 -3.14 -7.53
CA GLY A 21 2.97 -4.37 -7.00
C GLY A 21 2.04 -5.06 -7.99
N ALA A 22 2.15 -6.38 -8.10
CA ALA A 22 1.20 -7.19 -8.85
C ALA A 22 -0.17 -7.18 -8.15
N THR A 23 -1.25 -7.25 -8.93
CA THR A 23 -2.62 -7.31 -8.38
C THR A 23 -2.79 -8.49 -7.41
N ILE A 24 -3.43 -8.23 -6.27
CA ILE A 24 -3.83 -9.26 -5.32
C ILE A 24 -5.19 -9.89 -5.66
N ASN A 25 -5.96 -9.22 -6.53
CA ASN A 25 -7.28 -9.68 -6.96
C ASN A 25 -7.16 -10.77 -8.03
N GLN A 26 -6.77 -11.98 -7.59
CA GLN A 26 -6.63 -13.18 -8.40
C GLN A 26 -6.68 -14.42 -7.50
N ARG A 27 -6.85 -15.61 -8.08
CA ARG A 27 -6.74 -16.86 -7.32
C ARG A 27 -5.31 -17.04 -6.78
N TRP A 28 -5.16 -17.21 -5.48
CA TRP A 28 -3.86 -17.28 -4.80
C TRP A 28 -3.22 -18.67 -4.90
N THR A 29 -2.84 -19.06 -6.11
CA THR A 29 -1.98 -20.21 -6.35
C THR A 29 -0.56 -19.93 -5.83
N ARG A 30 0.27 -20.95 -5.68
CA ARG A 30 1.68 -20.80 -5.30
C ARG A 30 2.42 -19.79 -6.21
N LYS A 31 2.18 -19.90 -7.54
CA LYS A 31 2.75 -18.99 -8.54
C LYS A 31 2.27 -17.54 -8.36
N ALA A 32 0.96 -17.36 -8.13
CA ALA A 32 0.37 -16.04 -7.90
C ALA A 32 0.90 -15.39 -6.61
N LYS A 33 0.96 -16.13 -5.51
CA LYS A 33 1.56 -15.67 -4.25
C LYS A 33 3.01 -15.24 -4.44
N GLY A 34 3.82 -16.05 -5.13
CA GLY A 34 5.20 -15.69 -5.48
C GLY A 34 5.28 -14.39 -6.29
N LYS A 35 4.42 -14.20 -7.30
CA LYS A 35 4.37 -12.97 -8.08
C LYS A 35 3.98 -11.75 -7.25
N ILE A 36 2.98 -11.88 -6.37
CA ILE A 36 2.55 -10.81 -5.46
C ILE A 36 3.68 -10.38 -4.53
N MET A 37 4.34 -11.32 -3.89
CA MET A 37 5.46 -11.08 -2.98
C MET A 37 6.66 -10.48 -3.71
N ASN A 38 7.10 -11.12 -4.79
CA ASN A 38 8.31 -10.73 -5.50
C ASN A 38 8.19 -9.35 -6.15
N SER A 39 7.02 -9.01 -6.70
CA SER A 39 6.79 -7.69 -7.32
C SER A 39 6.94 -6.53 -6.33
N ARG A 40 6.81 -6.77 -5.04
CA ARG A 40 6.95 -5.78 -3.97
C ARG A 40 8.36 -5.81 -3.39
N ILE A 41 8.76 -6.94 -2.87
CA ILE A 41 10.03 -7.11 -2.15
C ILE A 41 11.23 -6.87 -3.05
N TYR A 42 11.31 -7.54 -4.22
CA TYR A 42 12.44 -7.34 -5.13
C TYR A 42 12.49 -5.95 -5.74
N THR A 43 11.33 -5.37 -6.07
CA THR A 43 11.32 -4.00 -6.62
C THR A 43 11.80 -3.00 -5.57
N THR A 44 11.32 -3.10 -4.33
CA THR A 44 11.73 -2.20 -3.26
C THR A 44 13.20 -2.38 -2.91
N ARG A 45 13.66 -3.63 -2.74
CA ARG A 45 15.08 -3.95 -2.52
C ARG A 45 15.97 -3.32 -3.58
N ARG A 46 15.61 -3.52 -4.84
CA ARG A 46 16.36 -3.01 -5.99
C ARG A 46 16.40 -1.49 -6.01
N LEU A 47 15.26 -0.81 -5.78
CA LEU A 47 15.21 0.65 -5.68
C LEU A 47 16.09 1.16 -4.55
N VAL A 48 15.96 0.57 -3.36
CA VAL A 48 16.74 0.96 -2.18
C VAL A 48 18.24 0.75 -2.42
N SER A 49 18.65 -0.39 -2.99
CA SER A 49 20.07 -0.63 -3.34
C SER A 49 20.61 0.44 -4.26
N ILE A 50 19.91 0.72 -5.37
CA ILE A 50 20.34 1.72 -6.35
C ILE A 50 20.40 3.12 -5.72
N ILE A 51 19.38 3.51 -4.97
CA ILE A 51 19.31 4.83 -4.32
C ILE A 51 20.47 4.99 -3.31
N ASN A 52 20.77 3.96 -2.53
CA ASN A 52 21.86 4.00 -1.56
C ASN A 52 23.24 4.20 -2.21
N GLU A 53 23.42 3.70 -3.44
CA GLU A 53 24.65 3.79 -4.21
C GLU A 53 24.78 5.09 -5.06
N MET A 54 23.72 5.92 -5.11
CA MET A 54 23.76 7.17 -5.88
C MET A 54 24.60 8.22 -5.13
N GLU A 55 25.38 9.00 -5.88
CA GLU A 55 26.10 10.17 -5.35
C GLU A 55 25.13 11.28 -4.96
N VAL A 56 24.17 11.57 -5.86
CA VAL A 56 23.09 12.54 -5.60
C VAL A 56 21.82 11.74 -5.37
N LYS A 57 21.39 11.70 -4.12
CA LYS A 57 20.25 10.92 -3.65
C LYS A 57 18.96 11.73 -3.67
N PRO A 58 17.79 11.10 -3.83
CA PRO A 58 16.51 11.77 -3.62
C PRO A 58 16.37 12.22 -2.15
N LYS A 59 15.63 13.30 -1.93
CA LYS A 59 15.36 13.85 -0.59
C LYS A 59 14.36 13.00 0.19
N VAL A 60 13.43 12.36 -0.53
CA VAL A 60 12.38 11.54 0.05
C VAL A 60 12.10 10.30 -0.78
N PHE A 61 11.94 9.17 -0.10
CA PHE A 61 11.45 7.92 -0.66
C PHE A 61 10.14 7.54 0.01
N ILE A 62 9.05 7.50 -0.76
CA ILE A 62 7.74 7.08 -0.29
C ILE A 62 7.51 5.65 -0.78
N SER A 63 7.42 4.71 0.15
CA SER A 63 7.19 3.28 -0.15
C SER A 63 5.79 2.88 0.22
N ALA A 64 5.06 2.31 -0.73
CA ALA A 64 3.76 1.72 -0.43
C ALA A 64 3.91 0.51 0.49
N SER A 65 2.88 0.33 1.32
CA SER A 65 2.55 -0.84 2.11
C SER A 65 1.02 -0.97 2.17
N ALA A 66 0.47 -1.74 3.08
CA ALA A 66 -0.98 -1.86 3.23
C ALA A 66 -1.37 -2.10 4.70
N VAL A 67 -2.59 -1.69 5.06
CA VAL A 67 -3.18 -1.98 6.38
C VAL A 67 -3.35 -3.48 6.64
N GLY A 68 -3.20 -4.33 5.64
CA GLY A 68 -3.13 -5.78 5.78
C GLY A 68 -1.94 -6.30 6.60
N ILE A 69 -1.04 -5.42 7.06
CA ILE A 69 -0.02 -5.74 8.05
C ILE A 69 -0.61 -5.97 9.45
N TYR A 70 -1.72 -5.31 9.77
CA TYR A 70 -2.36 -5.42 11.07
C TYR A 70 -3.19 -6.71 11.21
N PRO A 71 -3.50 -7.14 12.44
CA PRO A 71 -4.44 -8.24 12.67
C PRO A 71 -5.83 -7.96 12.10
N ASP A 72 -6.58 -9.03 11.80
CA ASP A 72 -7.91 -8.95 11.18
C ASP A 72 -9.00 -8.30 12.06
N SER A 73 -8.75 -8.15 13.35
CA SER A 73 -9.68 -7.56 14.33
C SER A 73 -8.98 -6.55 15.21
N GLY A 74 -9.69 -5.50 15.59
CA GLY A 74 -9.17 -4.40 16.41
C GLY A 74 -9.07 -3.08 15.65
N ILE A 75 -8.60 -2.06 16.36
CA ILE A 75 -8.29 -0.73 15.83
C ILE A 75 -6.80 -0.49 16.07
N TYR A 76 -6.08 -0.15 15.03
CA TYR A 76 -4.63 -0.01 15.05
C TYR A 76 -4.22 1.34 14.49
N SER A 77 -3.20 1.94 15.10
CA SER A 77 -2.54 3.15 14.63
C SER A 77 -1.13 2.83 14.12
N GLU A 78 -0.44 3.81 13.60
CA GLU A 78 0.94 3.71 13.14
C GLU A 78 1.91 3.27 14.24
N SER A 79 1.64 3.63 15.48
CA SER A 79 2.43 3.25 16.66
C SER A 79 2.17 1.81 17.15
N SER A 80 1.17 1.13 16.59
CA SER A 80 0.83 -0.24 16.98
C SER A 80 1.94 -1.21 16.54
N THR A 81 2.43 -2.00 17.49
CA THR A 81 3.44 -3.05 17.25
C THR A 81 2.85 -4.39 16.86
N SER A 82 1.52 -4.55 17.02
CA SER A 82 0.83 -5.79 16.66
C SER A 82 0.78 -5.98 15.16
N VAL A 83 1.23 -7.13 14.72
CA VAL A 83 1.17 -7.55 13.32
C VAL A 83 0.20 -8.71 13.14
N GLY A 84 -0.46 -8.75 12.01
CA GLY A 84 -1.35 -9.84 11.63
C GLY A 84 -0.60 -11.10 11.27
N THR A 85 -1.36 -12.12 10.94
CA THR A 85 -0.83 -13.41 10.49
C THR A 85 -1.30 -13.70 9.07
N GLY A 86 -0.57 -14.59 8.38
CA GLY A 86 -0.94 -15.04 7.05
C GLY A 86 -0.24 -14.28 5.92
N PHE A 87 -0.60 -14.67 4.70
CA PHE A 87 0.17 -14.32 3.50
C PHE A 87 0.28 -12.80 3.25
N LEU A 88 -0.80 -12.04 3.40
CA LEU A 88 -0.76 -10.59 3.12
C LEU A 88 0.04 -9.84 4.19
N SER A 89 -0.09 -10.22 5.45
CA SER A 89 0.70 -9.64 6.53
C SER A 89 2.20 -9.93 6.32
N ASP A 90 2.57 -11.17 5.99
CA ASP A 90 3.95 -11.54 5.66
C ASP A 90 4.51 -10.72 4.49
N VAL A 91 3.69 -10.46 3.47
CA VAL A 91 4.09 -9.61 2.34
C VAL A 91 4.38 -8.19 2.81
N CYS A 92 3.49 -7.60 3.61
CA CYS A 92 3.65 -6.23 4.09
C CYS A 92 4.88 -6.09 5.00
N ILE A 93 5.09 -7.01 5.95
CA ILE A 93 6.25 -7.01 6.84
C ILE A 93 7.55 -7.02 6.02
N ARG A 94 7.71 -7.98 5.12
CA ARG A 94 8.92 -8.09 4.29
C ARG A 94 9.09 -6.91 3.33
N TRP A 95 7.99 -6.33 2.87
CA TRP A 95 8.02 -5.16 2.00
C TRP A 95 8.56 -3.93 2.75
N GLU A 96 8.05 -3.69 3.96
CA GLU A 96 8.50 -2.60 4.83
C GLU A 96 9.95 -2.82 5.28
N ASP A 97 10.36 -4.07 5.60
CA ASP A 97 11.74 -4.42 5.92
C ASP A 97 12.73 -4.03 4.82
N GLU A 98 12.35 -4.20 3.55
CA GLU A 98 13.23 -3.76 2.45
C GLU A 98 13.28 -2.22 2.33
N ALA A 99 12.19 -1.52 2.59
CA ALA A 99 12.19 -0.06 2.57
C ALA A 99 13.04 0.52 3.73
N GLN A 100 13.04 -0.12 4.89
CA GLN A 100 13.84 0.30 6.06
C GLN A 100 15.36 0.20 5.87
N LYS A 101 15.82 -0.51 4.83
CA LYS A 101 17.25 -0.57 4.45
C LYS A 101 17.74 0.68 3.71
N LEU A 102 16.85 1.66 3.50
CA LEU A 102 17.20 2.94 2.91
C LEU A 102 18.19 3.70 3.80
N SER A 103 19.14 4.38 3.17
CA SER A 103 20.13 5.23 3.83
C SER A 103 19.46 6.29 4.71
N ARG A 104 19.96 6.52 5.92
CA ARG A 104 19.33 7.41 6.94
C ARG A 104 19.33 8.89 6.57
N ASP A 105 20.13 9.28 5.59
CA ASP A 105 20.19 10.62 5.03
C ASP A 105 19.01 10.93 4.09
N ILE A 106 18.18 9.93 3.79
CA ILE A 106 16.99 10.08 2.95
C ILE A 106 15.75 9.91 3.82
N ARG A 107 14.81 10.83 3.71
CA ARG A 107 13.52 10.75 4.40
C ARG A 107 12.69 9.60 3.85
N LEU A 108 12.45 8.58 4.67
CA LEU A 108 11.57 7.46 4.36
C LEU A 108 10.17 7.71 4.90
N VAL A 109 9.16 7.54 4.05
CA VAL A 109 7.76 7.45 4.46
C VAL A 109 7.16 6.14 3.93
N VAL A 110 6.68 5.30 4.83
CA VAL A 110 5.98 4.06 4.51
C VAL A 110 4.48 4.32 4.59
N VAL A 111 3.80 4.15 3.47
CA VAL A 111 2.36 4.45 3.37
C VAL A 111 1.57 3.16 3.36
N ARG A 112 0.81 2.89 4.44
CA ARG A 112 -0.08 1.74 4.58
C ARG A 112 -1.46 2.08 4.03
N PHE A 113 -1.73 1.66 2.82
CA PHE A 113 -3.00 1.90 2.16
C PHE A 113 -4.11 1.00 2.68
N GLY A 114 -5.29 1.60 2.94
CA GLY A 114 -6.57 0.89 2.91
C GLY A 114 -6.97 0.54 1.48
N VAL A 115 -8.20 0.06 1.31
CA VAL A 115 -8.77 -0.19 -0.02
C VAL A 115 -9.03 1.15 -0.70
N VAL A 116 -8.26 1.46 -1.74
CA VAL A 116 -8.44 2.69 -2.51
C VAL A 116 -9.68 2.57 -3.39
N LEU A 117 -10.63 3.47 -3.21
CA LEU A 117 -11.88 3.53 -3.95
C LEU A 117 -11.83 4.64 -5.01
N SER A 118 -12.13 4.28 -6.25
CA SER A 118 -12.31 5.20 -7.37
C SER A 118 -13.39 4.65 -8.31
N LYS A 119 -14.20 5.53 -8.88
CA LYS A 119 -15.18 5.17 -9.91
C LYS A 119 -14.52 4.72 -11.22
N ASP A 120 -13.32 5.23 -11.51
CA ASP A 120 -12.63 5.06 -12.78
C ASP A 120 -11.77 3.80 -12.84
N GLY A 121 -11.68 3.05 -11.72
CA GLY A 121 -10.89 1.82 -11.70
C GLY A 121 -10.64 1.24 -10.31
N GLY A 122 -9.72 0.28 -10.23
CA GLY A 122 -9.31 -0.33 -8.97
C GLY A 122 -10.33 -1.31 -8.40
N ALA A 123 -10.59 -1.20 -7.08
CA ALA A 123 -11.42 -2.14 -6.34
C ALA A 123 -12.93 -1.87 -6.51
N LEU A 124 -13.34 -0.60 -6.46
CA LEU A 124 -14.76 -0.23 -6.41
C LEU A 124 -15.60 -0.77 -7.56
N PRO A 125 -15.24 -0.60 -8.85
CA PRO A 125 -16.05 -1.13 -9.95
C PRO A 125 -16.24 -2.65 -9.88
N LYS A 126 -15.21 -3.38 -9.40
CA LYS A 126 -15.28 -4.84 -9.24
C LYS A 126 -16.16 -5.25 -8.08
N MET A 127 -16.13 -4.48 -7.00
CA MET A 127 -16.99 -4.71 -5.82
C MET A 127 -18.45 -4.41 -6.12
N LEU A 128 -18.73 -3.42 -6.97
CA LEU A 128 -20.09 -3.05 -7.39
C LEU A 128 -20.70 -4.01 -8.40
N LEU A 129 -19.88 -4.77 -9.14
CA LEU A 129 -20.37 -5.65 -10.20
C LEU A 129 -21.44 -6.65 -9.74
N PRO A 130 -21.32 -7.38 -8.61
CA PRO A 130 -22.37 -8.27 -8.12
C PRO A 130 -23.69 -7.55 -7.81
N PHE A 131 -23.61 -6.30 -7.31
CA PHE A 131 -24.81 -5.51 -6.98
C PHE A 131 -25.58 -5.11 -8.25
N ARG A 132 -24.89 -4.81 -9.35
CA ARG A 132 -25.51 -4.54 -10.66
C ARG A 132 -26.29 -5.73 -11.19
N PHE A 133 -25.97 -6.94 -10.76
CA PHE A 133 -26.67 -8.17 -11.12
C PHE A 133 -27.60 -8.66 -10.01
N PHE A 134 -27.90 -7.84 -9.00
CA PHE A 134 -28.78 -8.16 -7.86
C PHE A 134 -28.34 -9.40 -7.04
N VAL A 135 -27.08 -9.80 -7.14
CA VAL A 135 -26.47 -10.91 -6.38
C VAL A 135 -25.44 -10.41 -5.37
N GLY A 136 -25.31 -9.09 -5.21
CA GLY A 136 -24.43 -8.46 -4.24
C GLY A 136 -24.93 -8.64 -2.81
N GLY A 137 -23.99 -8.73 -1.87
CA GLY A 137 -24.33 -8.87 -0.46
C GLY A 137 -23.09 -8.85 0.44
N LYS A 138 -23.34 -8.92 1.74
CA LYS A 138 -22.26 -9.00 2.74
C LYS A 138 -21.45 -10.28 2.56
N ILE A 139 -20.15 -10.19 2.77
CA ILE A 139 -19.25 -11.34 2.74
C ILE A 139 -19.26 -12.00 4.11
N ALA A 140 -19.59 -13.28 4.20
CA ALA A 140 -19.68 -14.07 5.42
C ALA A 140 -20.52 -13.36 6.51
N SER A 141 -19.98 -13.12 7.72
CA SER A 141 -20.69 -12.43 8.80
C SER A 141 -20.90 -10.93 8.51
N GLY A 142 -20.08 -10.33 7.66
CA GLY A 142 -20.02 -8.90 7.38
C GLY A 142 -19.48 -8.06 8.56
N LYS A 143 -18.95 -8.70 9.62
CA LYS A 143 -18.40 -8.01 10.81
C LYS A 143 -16.94 -7.58 10.62
N GLN A 144 -16.25 -8.12 9.63
CA GLN A 144 -14.86 -7.77 9.33
C GLN A 144 -14.71 -6.29 9.01
N GLY A 145 -13.62 -5.70 9.49
CA GLY A 145 -13.25 -4.31 9.23
C GLY A 145 -13.04 -4.08 7.72
N PHE A 146 -13.45 -2.92 7.26
CA PHE A 146 -13.25 -2.46 5.89
C PHE A 146 -12.57 -1.09 5.94
N SER A 147 -11.26 -1.09 5.95
CA SER A 147 -10.45 0.12 5.88
C SER A 147 -10.35 0.57 4.43
N TRP A 148 -10.81 1.78 4.15
CA TRP A 148 -10.90 2.34 2.80
C TRP A 148 -10.42 3.78 2.76
N ILE A 149 -10.14 4.28 1.58
CA ILE A 149 -9.83 5.69 1.31
C ILE A 149 -10.27 6.04 -0.10
N HIS A 150 -10.71 7.28 -0.33
CA HIS A 150 -11.00 7.76 -1.67
C HIS A 150 -9.71 8.13 -2.42
N ILE A 151 -9.69 7.96 -3.73
CA ILE A 151 -8.50 8.23 -4.55
C ILE A 151 -8.03 9.69 -4.44
N GLU A 152 -8.96 10.66 -4.37
CA GLU A 152 -8.61 12.07 -4.22
C GLU A 152 -7.91 12.35 -2.88
N ASP A 153 -8.39 11.72 -1.80
CA ASP A 153 -7.74 11.83 -0.48
C ASP A 153 -6.33 11.22 -0.50
N VAL A 154 -6.14 10.13 -1.27
CA VAL A 154 -4.80 9.57 -1.49
C VAL A 154 -3.89 10.60 -2.16
N LEU A 155 -4.36 11.26 -3.22
CA LEU A 155 -3.57 12.26 -3.95
C LEU A 155 -3.21 13.45 -3.05
N HIS A 156 -4.18 14.00 -2.31
CA HIS A 156 -3.94 15.09 -1.37
C HIS A 156 -2.98 14.68 -0.24
N ALA A 157 -3.14 13.47 0.31
CA ALA A 157 -2.25 12.97 1.34
C ALA A 157 -0.81 12.75 0.83
N MET A 158 -0.65 12.26 -0.40
CA MET A 158 0.67 12.11 -1.03
C MET A 158 1.33 13.47 -1.26
N GLN A 159 0.58 14.48 -1.71
CA GLN A 159 1.06 15.85 -1.84
C GLN A 159 1.46 16.40 -0.46
N PHE A 160 0.62 16.24 0.55
CA PHE A 160 0.90 16.65 1.92
C PHE A 160 2.20 16.01 2.45
N ILE A 161 2.40 14.70 2.24
CA ILE A 161 3.61 13.99 2.64
C ILE A 161 4.86 14.59 1.96
N ILE A 162 4.76 14.95 0.69
CA ILE A 162 5.88 15.54 -0.06
C ILE A 162 6.25 16.91 0.50
N GLU A 163 5.27 17.76 0.74
CA GLU A 163 5.44 19.14 1.17
C GLU A 163 5.90 19.27 2.63
N HIS A 164 5.44 18.37 3.52
CA HIS A 164 5.74 18.39 4.96
C HIS A 164 7.01 17.59 5.27
N LYS A 165 8.14 18.30 5.29
CA LYS A 165 9.49 17.71 5.41
C LYS A 165 9.74 16.98 6.74
N ASP A 166 9.03 17.37 7.79
CA ASP A 166 9.16 16.76 9.13
C ASP A 166 8.40 15.44 9.27
N LEU A 167 7.51 15.12 8.32
CA LEU A 167 6.74 13.90 8.33
C LEU A 167 7.60 12.75 7.79
N SER A 168 7.86 11.74 8.65
CA SER A 168 8.64 10.55 8.33
C SER A 168 8.06 9.32 9.03
N GLY A 169 8.54 8.13 8.66
CA GLY A 169 8.09 6.87 9.25
C GLY A 169 6.83 6.33 8.60
N VAL A 170 5.91 5.76 9.39
CA VAL A 170 4.71 5.08 8.90
C VAL A 170 3.52 6.04 8.90
N VAL A 171 2.69 5.96 7.86
CA VAL A 171 1.43 6.69 7.73
C VAL A 171 0.34 5.74 7.24
N ASN A 172 -0.79 5.66 7.95
CA ASN A 172 -1.96 4.94 7.49
C ASN A 172 -2.82 5.83 6.58
N LEU A 173 -2.94 5.49 5.32
CA LEU A 173 -3.86 6.16 4.41
C LEU A 173 -5.20 5.44 4.38
N VAL A 174 -6.06 5.82 5.31
CA VAL A 174 -7.43 5.31 5.49
C VAL A 174 -8.38 6.45 5.82
N ALA A 175 -9.64 6.30 5.46
CA ALA A 175 -10.69 7.21 5.91
C ALA A 175 -10.81 7.16 7.44
N PRO A 176 -11.05 8.31 8.11
CA PRO A 176 -11.08 8.39 9.57
C PRO A 176 -12.23 7.60 10.22
N GLN A 177 -13.24 7.24 9.44
CA GLN A 177 -14.39 6.48 9.91
C GLN A 177 -14.22 5.00 9.52
N PRO A 178 -13.94 4.12 10.49
CA PRO A 178 -13.86 2.69 10.20
C PRO A 178 -15.26 2.15 9.86
N LEU A 179 -15.32 1.34 8.81
CA LEU A 179 -16.54 0.66 8.40
C LEU A 179 -16.39 -0.85 8.61
N THR A 180 -17.54 -1.53 8.71
CA THR A 180 -17.59 -2.98 8.52
C THR A 180 -17.98 -3.30 7.09
N ASN A 181 -17.66 -4.50 6.63
CA ASN A 181 -18.13 -4.96 5.31
C ASN A 181 -19.66 -4.86 5.17
N ARG A 182 -20.41 -5.16 6.25
CA ARG A 182 -21.88 -5.00 6.28
C ARG A 182 -22.31 -3.54 6.07
N ALA A 183 -21.64 -2.59 6.73
CA ALA A 183 -21.95 -1.18 6.58
C ALA A 183 -21.65 -0.70 5.15
N PHE A 184 -20.48 -1.04 4.60
CA PHE A 184 -20.13 -0.78 3.21
C PHE A 184 -21.18 -1.37 2.24
N THR A 185 -21.54 -2.66 2.43
CA THR A 185 -22.54 -3.34 1.60
C THR A 185 -23.89 -2.62 1.60
N LYS A 186 -24.35 -2.08 2.74
CA LYS A 186 -25.60 -1.32 2.80
C LYS A 186 -25.57 0.00 2.03
N VAL A 187 -24.40 0.61 1.88
CA VAL A 187 -24.25 1.87 1.14
C VAL A 187 -24.25 1.64 -0.37
N VAL A 188 -23.75 0.46 -0.81
CA VAL A 188 -23.59 0.16 -2.25
C VAL A 188 -24.72 -0.70 -2.84
N ALA A 189 -25.63 -1.23 -2.00
CA ALA A 189 -26.79 -2.03 -2.40
C ALA A 189 -27.97 -1.13 -2.78
#